data_492e9bfeec860257c13004a2e2b79e02
#
_entry.id   492e9bfeec860257c13004a2e2b79e02
#
_cell.length_a   1.000
_cell.length_b   1.000
_cell.length_c   1.000
_cell.angle_alpha   90.00
_cell.angle_beta   90.00
_cell.angle_gamma   90.00
#
_symmetry.space_group_name_H-M   'P 1'
#
loop_
_entity.id
_entity.type
_entity.pdbx_description
1 polymer ?
#
loop_
_entity_poly.entity_id
_entity_poly.type
_entity_poly.pdbx_seq_one_letter_code
_entity_poly.pdbx_strand_id
1 'polypeptide(L)'
;MGAKLKVAGFIALGAVAGALATMQVQAVAQRSLSPLPIEELQQLAAVFGIVKSDYVEAVDEKKLISDAIGGMVAGLDPHSQYFDKKTFKEFREGTSGRFVGVGIEINMEDGLVKVVSPIEGSPAFRAGLKPGDLITRIDDTAVRGLTMNDAVKRMRGEPNTQVVLTIFRKEENRSFPVTIVREEIRTQSVRAKMVEPGYGWVRVSQFQDRTVEDFVRKVEELYKADPQLKGLVLDLRNDPGGLLDGAVAISAAFLPANVSVVSTNGQLADSKAVFKAAPEFYARRGGPDPLKRLPAALKNVPLVVLVNEGSASASEIVAGALQDHKRATIMGSQTFGKGS
;
A
#
# COMPACT_ATOMS: atom_id res chain seq x y z
N MET A 1 -68.43 5.78 -29.80
CA MET A 1 -68.21 5.46 -28.38
C MET A 1 -66.99 4.57 -28.10
N GLY A 2 -66.51 3.75 -29.03
CA GLY A 2 -65.43 2.77 -28.80
C GLY A 2 -63.99 3.31 -28.66
N ALA A 3 -63.61 4.42 -29.27
CA ALA A 3 -62.22 4.92 -29.24
C ALA A 3 -61.84 5.58 -27.87
N LYS A 4 -62.77 6.38 -27.32
CA LYS A 4 -62.53 7.02 -26.01
C LYS A 4 -62.42 6.00 -24.85
N LEU A 5 -63.17 4.88 -24.92
CA LEU A 5 -63.11 3.81 -23.92
C LEU A 5 -61.81 3.04 -23.99
N LYS A 6 -61.25 2.82 -25.19
CA LYS A 6 -59.93 2.17 -25.36
C LYS A 6 -58.81 3.05 -24.84
N VAL A 7 -58.81 4.35 -25.06
CA VAL A 7 -57.82 5.30 -24.55
C VAL A 7 -57.88 5.37 -23.02
N ALA A 8 -59.07 5.43 -22.42
CA ALA A 8 -59.23 5.40 -20.98
C ALA A 8 -58.71 4.08 -20.35
N GLY A 9 -58.90 2.93 -21.05
CA GLY A 9 -58.39 1.64 -20.62
C GLY A 9 -56.84 1.58 -20.64
N PHE A 10 -56.20 2.15 -21.68
CA PHE A 10 -54.72 2.20 -21.74
C PHE A 10 -54.12 3.14 -20.70
N ILE A 11 -54.79 4.26 -20.39
CA ILE A 11 -54.33 5.18 -19.33
C ILE A 11 -54.43 4.50 -17.95
N ALA A 12 -55.54 3.81 -17.68
CA ALA A 12 -55.75 3.07 -16.42
C ALA A 12 -54.72 1.93 -16.29
N LEU A 13 -54.44 1.19 -17.35
CA LEU A 13 -53.45 0.11 -17.36
C LEU A 13 -52.05 0.66 -17.13
N GLY A 14 -51.67 1.78 -17.76
CA GLY A 14 -50.41 2.47 -17.56
C GLY A 14 -50.21 3.00 -16.14
N ALA A 15 -51.29 3.55 -15.53
CA ALA A 15 -51.25 4.02 -14.14
C ALA A 15 -51.08 2.86 -13.13
N VAL A 16 -51.76 1.74 -13.35
CA VAL A 16 -51.62 0.54 -12.50
C VAL A 16 -50.24 -0.07 -12.68
N ALA A 17 -49.75 -0.20 -13.90
CA ALA A 17 -48.39 -0.73 -14.16
C ALA A 17 -47.29 0.18 -13.57
N GLY A 18 -47.47 1.50 -13.67
CA GLY A 18 -46.58 2.48 -13.07
C GLY A 18 -46.57 2.41 -11.53
N ALA A 19 -47.76 2.29 -10.91
CA ALA A 19 -47.85 2.13 -9.46
C ALA A 19 -47.23 0.82 -8.97
N LEU A 20 -47.42 -0.29 -9.68
CA LEU A 20 -46.83 -1.58 -9.35
C LEU A 20 -45.31 -1.57 -9.52
N ALA A 21 -44.81 -0.93 -10.57
CA ALA A 21 -43.36 -0.75 -10.77
C ALA A 21 -42.71 0.09 -9.68
N THR A 22 -43.38 1.18 -9.26
CA THR A 22 -42.93 2.06 -8.17
C THR A 22 -42.93 1.32 -6.82
N MET A 23 -43.98 0.53 -6.54
CA MET A 23 -44.03 -0.31 -5.33
C MET A 23 -42.93 -1.39 -5.31
N GLN A 24 -42.61 -2.00 -6.46
CA GLN A 24 -41.56 -2.99 -6.55
C GLN A 24 -40.17 -2.34 -6.33
N VAL A 25 -39.92 -1.16 -6.91
CA VAL A 25 -38.66 -0.41 -6.70
C VAL A 25 -38.53 0.02 -5.23
N GLN A 26 -39.61 0.49 -4.59
CA GLN A 26 -39.61 0.79 -3.14
C GLN A 26 -39.37 -0.46 -2.28
N ALA A 27 -39.98 -1.59 -2.61
CA ALA A 27 -39.82 -2.84 -1.86
C ALA A 27 -38.40 -3.40 -1.98
N VAL A 28 -37.72 -3.24 -3.14
CA VAL A 28 -36.32 -3.61 -3.33
C VAL A 28 -35.38 -2.64 -2.59
N ALA A 29 -35.67 -1.34 -2.63
CA ALA A 29 -34.92 -0.34 -1.88
C ALA A 29 -35.04 -0.52 -0.35
N GLN A 30 -36.21 -0.87 0.15
CA GLN A 30 -36.43 -1.15 1.58
C GLN A 30 -35.81 -2.47 2.07
N ARG A 31 -35.59 -3.46 1.18
CA ARG A 31 -34.93 -4.72 1.54
C ARG A 31 -33.40 -4.61 1.61
N SER A 32 -32.82 -3.58 1.03
CA SER A 32 -31.36 -3.41 0.96
C SER A 32 -30.76 -2.45 2.00
N LEU A 33 -31.60 -1.69 2.71
CA LEU A 33 -31.14 -0.75 3.74
C LEU A 33 -31.77 -1.13 5.07
N SER A 34 -30.97 -1.58 6.03
CA SER A 34 -31.38 -1.56 7.45
C SER A 34 -31.85 -0.16 7.79
N PRO A 35 -32.94 0.01 8.60
CA PRO A 35 -33.41 1.33 8.97
C PRO A 35 -32.28 2.13 9.59
N LEU A 36 -32.06 3.35 9.09
CA LEU A 36 -31.02 4.22 9.64
C LEU A 36 -31.34 4.54 11.10
N PRO A 37 -30.36 4.54 12.00
CA PRO A 37 -30.54 4.90 13.40
C PRO A 37 -30.70 6.42 13.52
N ILE A 38 -31.91 6.92 13.30
CA ILE A 38 -32.19 8.36 13.18
C ILE A 38 -31.91 9.10 14.49
N GLU A 39 -32.21 8.51 15.64
CA GLU A 39 -31.96 9.12 16.95
C GLU A 39 -30.46 9.31 17.21
N GLU A 40 -29.65 8.32 16.90
CA GLU A 40 -28.18 8.37 17.04
C GLU A 40 -27.56 9.36 16.05
N LEU A 41 -28.11 9.44 14.82
CA LEU A 41 -27.66 10.44 13.85
C LEU A 41 -28.01 11.86 14.28
N GLN A 42 -29.17 12.07 14.93
CA GLN A 42 -29.52 13.36 15.52
C GLN A 42 -28.60 13.74 16.69
N GLN A 43 -28.22 12.77 17.54
CA GLN A 43 -27.23 13.00 18.60
C GLN A 43 -25.86 13.39 18.02
N LEU A 44 -25.40 12.70 16.98
CA LEU A 44 -24.16 13.04 16.29
C LEU A 44 -24.21 14.48 15.73
N ALA A 45 -25.33 14.86 15.10
CA ALA A 45 -25.53 16.20 14.58
C ALA A 45 -25.58 17.28 15.70
N ALA A 46 -26.18 16.95 16.83
CA ALA A 46 -26.22 17.85 17.99
C ALA A 46 -24.82 18.07 18.57
N VAL A 47 -24.03 17.01 18.75
CA VAL A 47 -22.65 17.11 19.23
C VAL A 47 -21.79 17.91 18.25
N PHE A 48 -21.96 17.67 16.94
CA PHE A 48 -21.28 18.45 15.90
C PHE A 48 -21.61 19.96 16.03
N GLY A 49 -22.91 20.30 16.25
CA GLY A 49 -23.37 21.66 16.45
C GLY A 49 -22.70 22.31 17.67
N ILE A 50 -22.70 21.63 18.82
CA ILE A 50 -22.05 22.10 20.06
C ILE A 50 -20.56 22.34 19.86
N VAL A 51 -19.85 21.40 19.28
CA VAL A 51 -18.41 21.55 19.01
C VAL A 51 -18.14 22.76 18.11
N LYS A 52 -18.97 22.94 17.08
CA LYS A 52 -18.82 24.06 16.14
C LYS A 52 -19.08 25.42 16.81
N SER A 53 -20.06 25.52 17.74
CA SER A 53 -20.47 26.79 18.35
C SER A 53 -19.69 27.14 19.62
N ASP A 54 -19.33 26.14 20.43
CA ASP A 54 -18.90 26.34 21.81
C ASP A 54 -17.43 26.04 22.05
N TYR A 55 -16.73 25.42 21.06
CA TYR A 55 -15.31 25.17 21.22
C TYR A 55 -14.50 26.46 21.19
N VAL A 56 -13.43 26.54 22.00
CA VAL A 56 -12.63 27.74 22.22
C VAL A 56 -11.96 28.28 20.96
N GLU A 57 -11.69 27.44 19.97
CA GLU A 57 -11.08 27.81 18.69
C GLU A 57 -12.02 27.48 17.53
N ALA A 58 -11.87 28.22 16.41
CA ALA A 58 -12.62 27.91 15.20
C ALA A 58 -12.25 26.50 14.65
N VAL A 59 -13.25 25.65 14.43
CA VAL A 59 -13.06 24.29 13.92
C VAL A 59 -13.32 24.21 12.42
N ASP A 60 -12.52 23.41 11.72
CA ASP A 60 -12.77 23.05 10.33
C ASP A 60 -13.86 21.96 10.27
N GLU A 61 -15.03 22.33 9.77
CA GLU A 61 -16.20 21.44 9.67
C GLU A 61 -15.91 20.17 8.85
N LYS A 62 -15.15 20.30 7.75
CA LYS A 62 -14.81 19.16 6.90
C LYS A 62 -13.89 18.19 7.62
N LYS A 63 -12.93 18.74 8.36
CA LYS A 63 -12.03 17.93 9.18
C LYS A 63 -12.81 17.23 10.29
N LEU A 64 -13.71 17.91 10.98
CA LEU A 64 -14.52 17.35 12.06
C LEU A 64 -15.38 16.16 11.57
N ILE A 65 -16.01 16.29 10.40
CA ILE A 65 -16.76 15.19 9.76
C ILE A 65 -15.85 14.04 9.35
N SER A 66 -14.69 14.34 8.76
CA SER A 66 -13.71 13.32 8.38
C SER A 66 -13.21 12.54 9.58
N ASP A 67 -12.92 13.23 10.68
CA ASP A 67 -12.48 12.61 11.94
C ASP A 67 -13.58 11.73 12.56
N ALA A 68 -14.86 12.16 12.50
CA ALA A 68 -16.00 11.35 12.96
C ALA A 68 -16.15 10.07 12.14
N ILE A 69 -16.06 10.14 10.81
CA ILE A 69 -16.09 8.97 9.93
C ILE A 69 -14.88 8.07 10.24
N GLY A 70 -13.69 8.66 10.39
CA GLY A 70 -12.47 7.94 10.77
C GLY A 70 -12.63 7.18 12.09
N GLY A 71 -13.23 7.81 13.11
CA GLY A 71 -13.52 7.20 14.40
C GLY A 71 -14.49 6.01 14.31
N MET A 72 -15.57 6.13 13.51
CA MET A 72 -16.49 5.02 13.27
C MET A 72 -15.80 3.81 12.63
N VAL A 73 -14.95 4.04 11.64
CA VAL A 73 -14.25 2.96 10.93
C VAL A 73 -13.16 2.33 11.82
N ALA A 74 -12.40 3.16 12.54
CA ALA A 74 -11.37 2.69 13.48
C ALA A 74 -11.94 1.89 14.67
N GLY A 75 -13.21 2.10 14.99
CA GLY A 75 -13.92 1.33 16.03
C GLY A 75 -14.29 -0.09 15.62
N LEU A 76 -14.15 -0.48 14.36
CA LEU A 76 -14.50 -1.83 13.88
C LEU A 76 -13.40 -2.84 14.22
N ASP A 77 -12.16 -2.52 13.94
CA ASP A 77 -10.98 -3.33 14.19
C ASP A 77 -9.68 -2.49 14.06
N PRO A 78 -8.51 -2.98 14.54
CA PRO A 78 -7.25 -2.23 14.49
C PRO A 78 -6.70 -1.97 13.09
N HIS A 79 -7.26 -2.58 12.06
CA HIS A 79 -6.75 -2.54 10.67
C HIS A 79 -7.68 -1.80 9.72
N SER A 80 -8.94 -1.55 10.13
CA SER A 80 -9.88 -0.76 9.34
C SER A 80 -9.55 0.71 9.43
N GLN A 81 -9.47 1.39 8.28
CA GLN A 81 -9.11 2.80 8.21
C GLN A 81 -9.93 3.52 7.14
N TYR A 82 -10.40 4.71 7.48
CA TYR A 82 -10.99 5.64 6.53
C TYR A 82 -9.89 6.52 5.92
N PHE A 83 -9.90 6.66 4.61
CA PHE A 83 -9.03 7.57 3.88
C PHE A 83 -9.86 8.68 3.25
N ASP A 84 -9.61 9.92 3.63
CA ASP A 84 -10.06 11.07 2.85
C ASP A 84 -9.25 11.17 1.53
N LYS A 85 -9.60 12.13 0.66
CA LYS A 85 -8.94 12.28 -0.64
C LYS A 85 -7.41 12.48 -0.52
N LYS A 86 -6.94 13.15 0.53
CA LYS A 86 -5.52 13.45 0.74
C LYS A 86 -4.78 12.21 1.26
N THR A 87 -5.30 11.61 2.33
CA THR A 87 -4.71 10.42 2.95
C THR A 87 -4.77 9.22 2.01
N PHE A 88 -5.81 9.12 1.14
CA PHE A 88 -5.87 8.11 0.09
C PHE A 88 -4.77 8.30 -0.97
N LYS A 89 -4.44 9.55 -1.34
CA LYS A 89 -3.30 9.82 -2.23
C LYS A 89 -1.99 9.37 -1.60
N GLU A 90 -1.76 9.72 -0.33
CA GLU A 90 -0.56 9.32 0.43
C GLU A 90 -0.46 7.79 0.56
N PHE A 91 -1.57 7.11 0.84
CA PHE A 91 -1.63 5.64 0.86
C PHE A 91 -1.28 5.02 -0.50
N ARG A 92 -1.83 5.58 -1.59
CA ARG A 92 -1.50 5.12 -2.95
C ARG A 92 -0.05 5.35 -3.33
N GLU A 93 0.57 6.45 -2.89
CA GLU A 93 2.00 6.68 -3.10
C GLU A 93 2.83 5.58 -2.43
N GLY A 94 2.49 5.21 -1.19
CA GLY A 94 3.14 4.11 -0.47
C GLY A 94 3.00 2.76 -1.18
N THR A 95 1.79 2.41 -1.62
CA THR A 95 1.53 1.13 -2.31
C THR A 95 2.08 1.08 -3.73
N SER A 96 2.15 2.22 -4.44
CA SER A 96 2.77 2.28 -5.77
C SER A 96 4.30 2.23 -5.73
N GLY A 97 4.90 2.53 -4.57
CA GLY A 97 6.34 2.68 -4.43
C GLY A 97 6.90 3.89 -5.15
N ARG A 98 6.06 4.91 -5.38
CA ARG A 98 6.41 6.16 -6.05
C ARG A 98 5.95 7.35 -5.24
N PHE A 99 6.84 8.29 -5.04
CA PHE A 99 6.51 9.57 -4.42
C PHE A 99 7.32 10.68 -5.05
N VAL A 100 6.84 11.92 -4.96
CA VAL A 100 7.59 13.07 -5.45
C VAL A 100 8.36 13.71 -4.32
N GLY A 101 9.67 13.87 -4.52
CA GLY A 101 10.55 14.44 -3.50
C GLY A 101 12.01 14.50 -3.95
N VAL A 102 12.91 14.52 -2.99
CA VAL A 102 14.35 14.66 -3.22
C VAL A 102 15.10 13.32 -3.31
N GLY A 103 14.53 12.24 -2.78
CA GLY A 103 15.11 10.88 -2.84
C GLY A 103 16.22 10.65 -1.85
N ILE A 104 15.92 10.73 -0.55
CA ILE A 104 16.82 10.40 0.56
C ILE A 104 16.14 9.49 1.58
N GLU A 105 16.90 8.57 2.15
CA GLU A 105 16.57 7.88 3.40
C GLU A 105 17.05 8.74 4.57
N ILE A 106 16.20 8.98 5.55
CA ILE A 106 16.49 9.89 6.66
C ILE A 106 16.10 9.30 8.01
N ASN A 107 16.74 9.80 9.07
CA ASN A 107 16.28 9.62 10.45
C ASN A 107 16.39 10.96 11.21
N MET A 108 15.90 10.97 12.45
CA MET A 108 16.11 12.10 13.37
C MET A 108 17.30 11.81 14.28
N GLU A 109 18.22 12.77 14.38
CA GLU A 109 19.37 12.74 15.30
C GLU A 109 19.54 14.13 15.91
N ASP A 110 19.46 14.21 17.24
CA ASP A 110 19.62 15.46 18.01
C ASP A 110 18.71 16.62 17.56
N GLY A 111 17.48 16.29 17.16
CA GLY A 111 16.49 17.27 16.67
C GLY A 111 16.76 17.80 15.27
N LEU A 112 17.66 17.17 14.52
CA LEU A 112 17.95 17.44 13.11
C LEU A 112 17.60 16.22 12.25
N VAL A 113 17.38 16.44 10.96
CA VAL A 113 17.21 15.37 9.98
C VAL A 113 18.59 14.94 9.46
N LYS A 114 18.94 13.69 9.73
CA LYS A 114 20.17 13.07 9.24
C LYS A 114 19.90 12.27 7.97
N VAL A 115 20.71 12.48 6.96
CA VAL A 115 20.74 11.67 5.75
C VAL A 115 21.37 10.32 6.08
N VAL A 116 20.57 9.25 6.06
CA VAL A 116 21.08 7.87 6.19
C VAL A 116 21.76 7.48 4.89
N SER A 117 21.07 7.70 3.76
CA SER A 117 21.60 7.45 2.42
C SER A 117 20.79 8.23 1.38
N PRO A 118 21.41 8.89 0.40
CA PRO A 118 20.72 9.30 -0.81
C PRO A 118 20.40 8.07 -1.66
N ILE A 119 19.19 8.03 -2.24
CA ILE A 119 18.77 6.96 -3.16
C ILE A 119 19.57 7.10 -4.46
N GLU A 120 20.19 6.04 -4.91
CA GLU A 120 21.01 6.04 -6.14
C GLU A 120 20.20 6.57 -7.34
N GLY A 121 20.80 7.48 -8.11
CA GLY A 121 20.15 8.12 -9.25
C GLY A 121 19.08 9.16 -8.92
N SER A 122 18.79 9.41 -7.62
CA SER A 122 17.83 10.44 -7.19
C SER A 122 18.37 11.87 -7.36
N PRO A 123 17.53 12.91 -7.30
CA PRO A 123 17.96 14.30 -7.29
C PRO A 123 18.96 14.61 -6.18
N ALA A 124 18.74 14.10 -4.97
CA ALA A 124 19.66 14.30 -3.85
C ALA A 124 21.04 13.64 -4.09
N PHE A 125 21.04 12.43 -4.69
CA PHE A 125 22.29 11.75 -5.06
C PHE A 125 23.07 12.58 -6.09
N ARG A 126 22.40 13.06 -7.15
CA ARG A 126 23.03 13.91 -8.18
C ARG A 126 23.49 15.26 -7.65
N ALA A 127 22.80 15.78 -6.61
CA ALA A 127 23.19 17.02 -5.94
C ALA A 127 24.35 16.85 -4.95
N GLY A 128 24.89 15.61 -4.78
CA GLY A 128 26.07 15.32 -3.96
C GLY A 128 25.81 15.26 -2.46
N LEU A 129 24.56 14.96 -2.02
CA LEU A 129 24.30 14.62 -0.63
C LEU A 129 25.01 13.32 -0.28
N LYS A 130 25.51 13.25 0.96
CA LYS A 130 26.25 12.08 1.46
C LYS A 130 25.60 11.49 2.71
N PRO A 131 25.79 10.19 2.97
CA PRO A 131 25.46 9.62 4.27
C PRO A 131 26.10 10.41 5.40
N GLY A 132 25.34 10.68 6.46
CA GLY A 132 25.81 11.46 7.61
C GLY A 132 25.59 12.98 7.52
N ASP A 133 25.21 13.53 6.36
CA ASP A 133 24.84 14.93 6.23
C ASP A 133 23.65 15.25 7.15
N LEU A 134 23.69 16.40 7.84
CA LEU A 134 22.61 16.90 8.68
C LEU A 134 21.87 18.03 7.96
N ILE A 135 20.57 17.87 7.76
CA ILE A 135 19.71 18.93 7.22
C ILE A 135 19.29 19.82 8.38
N THR A 136 19.75 21.06 8.33
CA THR A 136 19.49 22.08 9.38
C THR A 136 18.31 22.99 9.02
N ARG A 137 18.06 23.20 7.72
CA ARG A 137 16.92 23.98 7.19
C ARG A 137 16.35 23.34 5.94
N ILE A 138 15.05 23.53 5.74
CA ILE A 138 14.33 23.18 4.51
C ILE A 138 13.66 24.48 4.05
N ASP A 139 14.09 25.02 2.92
CA ASP A 139 13.82 26.40 2.50
C ASP A 139 14.13 27.38 3.65
N ASP A 140 13.20 28.27 4.01
CA ASP A 140 13.37 29.21 5.11
C ASP A 140 13.04 28.63 6.49
N THR A 141 12.66 27.35 6.59
CA THR A 141 12.23 26.74 7.86
C THR A 141 13.37 25.97 8.51
N ALA A 142 13.70 26.30 9.77
CA ALA A 142 14.62 25.49 10.58
C ALA A 142 14.02 24.10 10.86
N VAL A 143 14.85 23.06 10.77
CA VAL A 143 14.41 21.67 11.02
C VAL A 143 14.23 21.40 12.52
N ARG A 144 15.00 22.06 13.36
CA ARG A 144 14.90 21.89 14.81
C ARG A 144 13.49 22.24 15.32
N GLY A 145 12.85 21.29 16.00
CA GLY A 145 11.47 21.42 16.48
C GLY A 145 10.41 20.87 15.51
N LEU A 146 10.79 20.46 14.31
CA LEU A 146 9.88 19.74 13.41
C LEU A 146 9.82 18.25 13.78
N THR A 147 8.65 17.66 13.54
CA THR A 147 8.54 16.19 13.50
C THR A 147 9.16 15.64 12.21
N MET A 148 9.52 14.35 12.20
CA MET A 148 9.96 13.66 10.97
C MET A 148 8.95 13.85 9.84
N ASN A 149 7.66 13.70 10.14
CA ASN A 149 6.59 13.85 9.14
C ASN A 149 6.52 15.28 8.57
N ASP A 150 6.72 16.31 9.40
CA ASP A 150 6.71 17.69 8.94
C ASP A 150 7.92 17.98 8.05
N ALA A 151 9.09 17.48 8.40
CA ALA A 151 10.28 17.58 7.56
C ALA A 151 10.07 16.87 6.20
N VAL A 152 9.53 15.64 6.21
CA VAL A 152 9.20 14.91 4.98
C VAL A 152 8.19 15.66 4.11
N LYS A 153 7.12 16.21 4.71
CA LYS A 153 6.11 16.99 3.96
C LYS A 153 6.72 18.20 3.25
N ARG A 154 7.69 18.88 3.87
CA ARG A 154 8.37 20.04 3.27
C ARG A 154 9.34 19.64 2.17
N MET A 155 10.02 18.50 2.29
CA MET A 155 10.90 17.98 1.25
C MET A 155 10.14 17.39 0.06
N ARG A 156 8.88 16.92 0.26
CA ARG A 156 7.95 16.54 -0.80
C ARG A 156 7.31 17.77 -1.45
N GLY A 157 6.65 17.59 -2.59
CA GLY A 157 5.93 18.65 -3.30
C GLY A 157 5.58 18.21 -4.71
N GLU A 158 5.20 19.16 -5.55
CA GLU A 158 4.91 18.88 -6.96
C GLU A 158 6.21 18.59 -7.73
N PRO A 159 6.16 17.72 -8.76
CA PRO A 159 7.32 17.43 -9.59
C PRO A 159 7.83 18.69 -10.29
N ASN A 160 9.14 18.75 -10.53
CA ASN A 160 9.85 19.87 -11.14
C ASN A 160 9.86 21.18 -10.31
N THR A 161 9.39 21.16 -9.07
CA THR A 161 9.57 22.28 -8.13
C THR A 161 10.90 22.14 -7.39
N GLN A 162 11.44 23.27 -6.93
CA GLN A 162 12.71 23.28 -6.19
C GLN A 162 12.47 23.27 -4.68
N VAL A 163 13.44 22.74 -3.96
CA VAL A 163 13.60 22.88 -2.51
C VAL A 163 15.07 23.13 -2.20
N VAL A 164 15.33 24.03 -1.26
CA VAL A 164 16.68 24.33 -0.78
C VAL A 164 16.90 23.65 0.57
N LEU A 165 17.86 22.72 0.63
CA LEU A 165 18.26 22.07 1.86
C LEU A 165 19.55 22.71 2.35
N THR A 166 19.56 23.27 3.56
CA THR A 166 20.83 23.68 4.19
C THR A 166 21.42 22.48 4.91
N ILE A 167 22.57 22.05 4.43
CA ILE A 167 23.28 20.86 4.89
C ILE A 167 24.42 21.28 5.80
N PHE A 168 24.57 20.61 6.94
CA PHE A 168 25.81 20.64 7.73
C PHE A 168 26.55 19.31 7.56
N ARG A 169 27.74 19.35 7.00
CA ARG A 169 28.62 18.19 6.79
C ARG A 169 29.69 18.16 7.85
N LYS A 170 29.60 17.24 8.79
CA LYS A 170 30.50 17.11 9.94
C LYS A 170 31.96 16.95 9.52
N GLU A 171 32.22 16.13 8.51
CA GLU A 171 33.57 15.86 8.02
C GLU A 171 34.28 17.09 7.48
N GLU A 172 33.52 18.00 6.87
CA GLU A 172 34.03 19.25 6.31
C GLU A 172 33.89 20.44 7.27
N ASN A 173 33.21 20.23 8.42
CA ASN A 173 32.81 21.26 9.38
C ASN A 173 32.19 22.49 8.69
N ARG A 174 31.33 22.27 7.69
CA ARG A 174 30.79 23.30 6.81
C ARG A 174 29.30 23.19 6.66
N SER A 175 28.64 24.38 6.66
CA SER A 175 27.23 24.51 6.32
C SER A 175 27.08 25.13 4.93
N PHE A 176 26.24 24.56 4.07
CA PHE A 176 26.03 25.07 2.72
C PHE A 176 24.64 24.73 2.22
N PRO A 177 24.03 25.59 1.38
CA PRO A 177 22.74 25.30 0.74
C PRO A 177 22.94 24.37 -0.46
N VAL A 178 21.97 23.45 -0.65
CA VAL A 178 21.87 22.59 -1.81
C VAL A 178 20.46 22.73 -2.39
N THR A 179 20.36 23.24 -3.61
CA THR A 179 19.09 23.34 -4.34
C THR A 179 18.83 22.04 -5.06
N ILE A 180 17.68 21.43 -4.83
CA ILE A 180 17.27 20.17 -5.41
C ILE A 180 15.94 20.34 -6.11
N VAL A 181 15.85 19.86 -7.35
CA VAL A 181 14.57 19.77 -8.09
C VAL A 181 13.88 18.48 -7.67
N ARG A 182 12.61 18.58 -7.24
CA ARG A 182 11.81 17.42 -6.87
C ARG A 182 11.45 16.60 -8.10
N GLU A 183 11.62 15.29 -8.00
CA GLU A 183 11.27 14.34 -9.07
C GLU A 183 10.46 13.17 -8.51
N GLU A 184 9.85 12.37 -9.40
CA GLU A 184 9.28 11.08 -9.03
C GLU A 184 10.40 10.14 -8.60
N ILE A 185 10.42 9.78 -7.33
CA ILE A 185 11.33 8.81 -6.74
C ILE A 185 10.68 7.43 -6.76
N ARG A 186 11.44 6.43 -7.18
CA ARG A 186 10.99 5.03 -7.17
C ARG A 186 11.76 4.27 -6.10
N THR A 187 11.04 3.69 -5.17
CA THR A 187 11.64 2.82 -4.16
C THR A 187 11.92 1.44 -4.75
N GLN A 188 13.06 0.85 -4.39
CA GLN A 188 13.39 -0.52 -4.77
C GLN A 188 12.94 -1.45 -3.64
N SER A 189 11.81 -2.11 -3.83
CA SER A 189 11.28 -3.07 -2.86
C SER A 189 11.95 -4.44 -2.92
N VAL A 190 12.74 -4.73 -3.96
CA VAL A 190 13.44 -6.01 -4.13
C VAL A 190 14.95 -5.79 -4.32
N ARG A 191 15.73 -6.47 -3.49
CA ARG A 191 17.20 -6.54 -3.60
C ARG A 191 17.62 -8.00 -3.69
N ALA A 192 18.68 -8.29 -4.45
CA ALA A 192 19.24 -9.64 -4.54
C ALA A 192 20.76 -9.60 -4.65
N LYS A 193 21.39 -10.65 -4.17
CA LYS A 193 22.84 -10.87 -4.32
C LYS A 193 23.17 -12.36 -4.20
N MET A 194 24.29 -12.75 -4.78
CA MET A 194 24.94 -14.01 -4.41
C MET A 194 25.58 -13.83 -3.04
N VAL A 195 25.32 -14.75 -2.13
CA VAL A 195 25.94 -14.77 -0.78
C VAL A 195 27.29 -15.49 -0.86
N GLU A 196 27.28 -16.64 -1.54
CA GLU A 196 28.43 -17.44 -1.87
C GLU A 196 28.12 -18.25 -3.14
N PRO A 197 29.10 -18.90 -3.79
CA PRO A 197 28.86 -19.70 -4.99
C PRO A 197 27.79 -20.76 -4.79
N GLY A 198 26.73 -20.71 -5.59
CA GLY A 198 25.57 -21.60 -5.50
C GLY A 198 24.45 -21.12 -4.58
N TYR A 199 24.62 -20.04 -3.81
CA TYR A 199 23.60 -19.60 -2.86
C TYR A 199 23.19 -18.15 -3.09
N GLY A 200 21.93 -17.97 -3.47
CA GLY A 200 21.32 -16.66 -3.69
C GLY A 200 20.54 -16.16 -2.48
N TRP A 201 20.45 -14.84 -2.35
CA TRP A 201 19.59 -14.14 -1.39
C TRP A 201 18.76 -13.10 -2.12
N VAL A 202 17.45 -13.13 -1.90
CA VAL A 202 16.49 -12.15 -2.40
C VAL A 202 15.72 -11.59 -1.23
N ARG A 203 15.72 -10.27 -1.08
CA ARG A 203 14.93 -9.57 -0.07
C ARG A 203 13.76 -8.86 -0.72
N VAL A 204 12.57 -9.04 -0.19
CA VAL A 204 11.40 -8.22 -0.44
C VAL A 204 11.15 -7.40 0.83
N SER A 205 11.15 -6.07 0.72
CA SER A 205 10.96 -5.16 1.85
C SER A 205 9.56 -4.56 1.91
N GLN A 206 8.79 -4.68 0.83
CA GLN A 206 7.39 -4.27 0.73
C GLN A 206 6.77 -4.80 -0.56
N PHE A 207 5.46 -5.11 -0.55
CA PHE A 207 4.71 -5.53 -1.74
C PHE A 207 4.05 -4.32 -2.42
N GLN A 208 4.73 -3.77 -3.43
CA GLN A 208 4.34 -2.60 -4.22
C GLN A 208 4.03 -2.97 -5.67
N ASP A 209 3.48 -2.03 -6.46
CA ASP A 209 3.09 -2.24 -7.87
C ASP A 209 4.18 -2.89 -8.74
N ARG A 210 5.45 -2.63 -8.46
CA ARG A 210 6.58 -3.13 -9.25
C ARG A 210 7.32 -4.30 -8.61
N THR A 211 6.92 -4.71 -7.41
CA THR A 211 7.64 -5.75 -6.66
C THR A 211 7.76 -7.05 -7.45
N VAL A 212 6.72 -7.45 -8.16
CA VAL A 212 6.74 -8.69 -8.98
C VAL A 212 7.73 -8.57 -10.15
N GLU A 213 7.71 -7.45 -10.88
CA GLU A 213 8.64 -7.22 -12.00
C GLU A 213 10.10 -7.15 -11.53
N ASP A 214 10.34 -6.44 -10.41
CA ASP A 214 11.68 -6.32 -9.83
C ASP A 214 12.16 -7.66 -9.26
N PHE A 215 11.27 -8.46 -8.64
CA PHE A 215 11.57 -9.80 -8.19
C PHE A 215 12.00 -10.71 -9.35
N VAL A 216 11.21 -10.74 -10.43
CA VAL A 216 11.53 -11.53 -11.63
C VAL A 216 12.90 -11.13 -12.18
N ARG A 217 13.15 -9.84 -12.38
CA ARG A 217 14.43 -9.32 -12.88
C ARG A 217 15.59 -9.71 -11.97
N LYS A 218 15.42 -9.58 -10.65
CA LYS A 218 16.46 -9.91 -9.67
C LYS A 218 16.77 -11.40 -9.60
N VAL A 219 15.77 -12.26 -9.73
CA VAL A 219 15.96 -13.71 -9.82
C VAL A 219 16.66 -14.08 -11.14
N GLU A 220 16.27 -13.46 -12.27
CA GLU A 220 16.99 -13.66 -13.55
C GLU A 220 18.47 -13.26 -13.44
N GLU A 221 18.79 -12.14 -12.76
CA GLU A 221 20.18 -11.71 -12.52
C GLU A 221 20.97 -12.77 -11.73
N LEU A 222 20.37 -13.37 -10.68
CA LEU A 222 21.01 -14.44 -9.90
C LEU A 222 21.26 -15.69 -10.76
N TYR A 223 20.28 -16.14 -11.54
CA TYR A 223 20.44 -17.32 -12.39
C TYR A 223 21.35 -17.09 -13.60
N LYS A 224 21.53 -15.83 -14.02
CA LYS A 224 22.60 -15.50 -15.00
C LYS A 224 23.99 -15.60 -14.39
N ALA A 225 24.14 -15.24 -13.12
CA ALA A 225 25.41 -15.32 -12.40
C ALA A 225 25.76 -16.79 -12.06
N ASP A 226 24.77 -17.59 -11.67
CA ASP A 226 24.92 -19.00 -11.36
C ASP A 226 23.64 -19.79 -11.79
N PRO A 227 23.65 -20.46 -12.96
CA PRO A 227 22.51 -21.23 -13.43
C PRO A 227 22.18 -22.46 -12.58
N GLN A 228 23.09 -22.89 -11.70
CA GLN A 228 22.94 -24.10 -10.88
C GLN A 228 22.88 -23.75 -9.38
N LEU A 229 21.99 -22.82 -9.03
CA LEU A 229 21.78 -22.45 -7.62
C LEU A 229 21.48 -23.69 -6.77
N LYS A 230 22.25 -23.88 -5.70
CA LYS A 230 22.09 -24.94 -4.70
C LYS A 230 21.08 -24.59 -3.60
N GLY A 231 20.84 -23.30 -3.41
CA GLY A 231 19.90 -22.80 -2.41
C GLY A 231 19.55 -21.32 -2.61
N LEU A 232 18.38 -20.93 -2.14
CA LEU A 232 17.87 -19.58 -2.20
C LEU A 232 17.31 -19.17 -0.82
N VAL A 233 17.65 -17.96 -0.38
CA VAL A 233 17.05 -17.34 0.79
C VAL A 233 16.10 -16.25 0.32
N LEU A 234 14.82 -16.34 0.69
CA LEU A 234 13.84 -15.27 0.56
C LEU A 234 13.70 -14.54 1.89
N ASP A 235 14.14 -13.29 1.96
CA ASP A 235 14.15 -12.50 3.19
C ASP A 235 12.95 -11.54 3.21
N LEU A 236 12.00 -11.82 4.11
CA LEU A 236 10.77 -11.04 4.35
C LEU A 236 10.81 -10.35 5.72
N ARG A 237 11.96 -10.27 6.39
CA ARG A 237 12.07 -9.61 7.69
C ARG A 237 11.83 -8.10 7.56
N ASN A 238 11.07 -7.54 8.51
CA ASN A 238 10.65 -6.13 8.52
C ASN A 238 9.90 -5.71 7.24
N ASP A 239 9.17 -6.63 6.61
CA ASP A 239 8.31 -6.38 5.48
C ASP A 239 6.85 -6.30 5.97
N PRO A 240 6.24 -5.10 6.05
CA PRO A 240 4.88 -4.92 6.57
C PRO A 240 3.80 -5.46 5.61
N GLY A 241 4.19 -6.01 4.47
CA GLY A 241 3.28 -6.50 3.44
C GLY A 241 3.02 -5.50 2.33
N GLY A 242 1.78 -5.43 1.87
CA GLY A 242 1.32 -4.57 0.79
C GLY A 242 0.30 -5.25 -0.11
N LEU A 243 0.49 -5.18 -1.43
CA LEU A 243 -0.47 -5.65 -2.42
C LEU A 243 -0.64 -7.17 -2.40
N LEU A 244 -1.89 -7.62 -2.35
CA LEU A 244 -2.26 -9.04 -2.31
C LEU A 244 -1.84 -9.79 -3.57
N ASP A 245 -2.05 -9.21 -4.74
CA ASP A 245 -1.64 -9.79 -6.02
C ASP A 245 -0.12 -10.00 -6.10
N GLY A 246 0.66 -9.11 -5.49
CA GLY A 246 2.10 -9.28 -5.33
C GLY A 246 2.47 -10.50 -4.49
N ALA A 247 1.76 -10.73 -3.36
CA ALA A 247 1.97 -11.92 -2.53
C ALA A 247 1.61 -13.21 -3.28
N VAL A 248 0.47 -13.20 -4.01
CA VAL A 248 0.06 -14.35 -4.84
C VAL A 248 1.10 -14.64 -5.92
N ALA A 249 1.63 -13.61 -6.59
CA ALA A 249 2.65 -13.77 -7.63
C ALA A 249 3.95 -14.36 -7.08
N ILE A 250 4.48 -13.81 -5.97
CA ILE A 250 5.72 -14.32 -5.38
C ILE A 250 5.54 -15.76 -4.87
N SER A 251 4.39 -16.08 -4.26
CA SER A 251 4.07 -17.46 -3.90
C SER A 251 4.00 -18.37 -5.13
N ALA A 252 3.33 -17.91 -6.19
CA ALA A 252 3.21 -18.66 -7.46
C ALA A 252 4.55 -18.89 -8.16
N ALA A 253 5.55 -18.00 -7.97
CA ALA A 253 6.90 -18.21 -8.49
C ALA A 253 7.54 -19.51 -7.99
N PHE A 254 7.20 -19.93 -6.77
CA PHE A 254 7.77 -21.13 -6.13
C PHE A 254 6.83 -22.33 -6.09
N LEU A 255 5.52 -22.12 -6.15
CA LEU A 255 4.51 -23.17 -6.00
C LEU A 255 4.10 -23.81 -7.36
N PRO A 256 3.58 -25.03 -7.35
CA PRO A 256 2.92 -25.59 -8.52
C PRO A 256 1.75 -24.71 -9.00
N ALA A 257 1.43 -24.78 -10.29
CA ALA A 257 0.30 -24.03 -10.82
C ALA A 257 -1.04 -24.47 -10.19
N ASN A 258 -1.96 -23.52 -10.06
CA ASN A 258 -3.34 -23.71 -9.60
C ASN A 258 -3.52 -24.18 -8.15
N VAL A 259 -2.46 -24.29 -7.35
CA VAL A 259 -2.62 -24.56 -5.91
C VAL A 259 -3.12 -23.31 -5.19
N SER A 260 -3.84 -23.50 -4.07
CA SER A 260 -4.34 -22.40 -3.26
C SER A 260 -3.19 -21.67 -2.58
N VAL A 261 -3.19 -20.34 -2.61
CA VAL A 261 -2.23 -19.46 -1.93
C VAL A 261 -2.85 -18.86 -0.68
N VAL A 262 -4.02 -18.26 -0.82
CA VAL A 262 -4.75 -17.60 0.27
C VAL A 262 -6.23 -17.59 -0.04
N SER A 263 -7.07 -17.54 0.99
CA SER A 263 -8.50 -17.32 0.84
C SER A 263 -8.95 -16.13 1.67
N THR A 264 -9.96 -15.42 1.18
CA THR A 264 -10.71 -14.43 1.94
C THR A 264 -12.05 -15.00 2.34
N ASN A 265 -12.55 -14.62 3.52
CA ASN A 265 -13.85 -15.01 4.01
C ASN A 265 -14.51 -13.82 4.71
N GLY A 266 -15.70 -13.45 4.32
CA GLY A 266 -16.48 -12.36 4.89
C GLY A 266 -17.96 -12.65 4.85
N GLN A 267 -18.77 -11.71 5.32
CA GLN A 267 -20.23 -11.89 5.38
C GLN A 267 -20.89 -11.90 3.99
N LEU A 268 -20.40 -11.07 3.08
CA LEU A 268 -20.94 -10.99 1.72
C LEU A 268 -20.37 -12.11 0.84
N ALA A 269 -21.17 -12.61 -0.09
CA ALA A 269 -20.73 -13.64 -1.04
C ALA A 269 -19.49 -13.20 -1.84
N ASP A 270 -19.45 -11.95 -2.27
CA ASP A 270 -18.36 -11.36 -3.05
C ASP A 270 -17.06 -11.18 -2.26
N SER A 271 -17.12 -11.26 -0.92
CA SER A 271 -15.94 -11.20 -0.04
C SER A 271 -15.30 -12.57 0.18
N LYS A 272 -15.89 -13.64 -0.37
CA LYS A 272 -15.37 -15.01 -0.29
C LYS A 272 -14.65 -15.38 -1.58
N ALA A 273 -13.34 -15.45 -1.53
CA ALA A 273 -12.53 -15.78 -2.69
C ALA A 273 -11.37 -16.70 -2.32
N VAL A 274 -10.92 -17.51 -3.28
CA VAL A 274 -9.71 -18.33 -3.16
C VAL A 274 -8.74 -17.88 -4.25
N PHE A 275 -7.60 -17.37 -3.83
CA PHE A 275 -6.53 -16.93 -4.72
C PHE A 275 -5.56 -18.10 -4.92
N LYS A 276 -5.29 -18.42 -6.18
CA LYS A 276 -4.46 -19.56 -6.57
C LYS A 276 -3.18 -19.10 -7.25
N ALA A 277 -2.19 -19.98 -7.31
CA ALA A 277 -0.96 -19.78 -8.06
C ALA A 277 -1.22 -19.84 -9.58
N ALA A 278 -2.01 -18.87 -10.10
CA ALA A 278 -2.41 -18.79 -11.49
C ALA A 278 -2.46 -17.33 -11.96
N PRO A 279 -2.11 -17.04 -13.23
CA PRO A 279 -1.95 -15.67 -13.74
C PRO A 279 -3.17 -14.77 -13.58
N GLU A 280 -4.38 -15.32 -13.61
CA GLU A 280 -5.61 -14.55 -13.41
C GLU A 280 -5.68 -13.82 -12.06
N PHE A 281 -4.93 -14.26 -11.04
CA PHE A 281 -4.92 -13.69 -9.69
C PHE A 281 -3.81 -12.67 -9.44
N TYR A 282 -2.81 -12.58 -10.33
CA TYR A 282 -1.68 -11.66 -10.15
C TYR A 282 -1.21 -10.92 -11.40
N ALA A 283 -1.57 -11.37 -12.60
CA ALA A 283 -1.20 -10.65 -13.81
C ALA A 283 -2.15 -9.49 -14.07
N ARG A 284 -1.64 -8.42 -14.64
CA ARG A 284 -2.48 -7.31 -15.09
C ARG A 284 -3.47 -7.79 -16.14
N ARG A 285 -4.71 -7.33 -16.08
CA ARG A 285 -5.75 -7.70 -17.04
C ARG A 285 -5.25 -7.50 -18.47
N GLY A 286 -5.23 -8.57 -19.27
CA GLY A 286 -4.78 -8.57 -20.66
C GLY A 286 -3.26 -8.45 -20.85
N GLY A 287 -2.47 -8.42 -19.77
CA GLY A 287 -1.02 -8.42 -19.83
C GLY A 287 -0.42 -9.82 -19.87
N PRO A 288 0.86 -9.94 -20.25
CA PRO A 288 1.59 -11.19 -20.18
C PRO A 288 1.82 -11.61 -18.72
N ASP A 289 1.90 -12.91 -18.48
CA ASP A 289 2.31 -13.45 -17.19
C ASP A 289 3.78 -13.08 -16.91
N PRO A 290 4.06 -12.26 -15.89
CA PRO A 290 5.43 -11.81 -15.58
C PRO A 290 6.34 -12.97 -15.15
N LEU A 291 5.77 -14.04 -14.57
CA LEU A 291 6.53 -15.18 -14.05
C LEU A 291 7.03 -16.13 -15.14
N LYS A 292 6.53 -16.05 -16.39
CA LYS A 292 7.02 -16.87 -17.50
C LYS A 292 8.52 -16.71 -17.80
N ARG A 293 9.11 -15.63 -17.36
CA ARG A 293 10.54 -15.34 -17.53
C ARG A 293 11.41 -16.06 -16.50
N LEU A 294 10.83 -16.53 -15.41
CA LEU A 294 11.57 -17.18 -14.34
C LEU A 294 12.09 -18.56 -14.78
N PRO A 295 13.33 -18.91 -14.41
CA PRO A 295 13.87 -20.25 -14.67
C PRO A 295 13.02 -21.34 -14.01
N ALA A 296 12.76 -22.43 -14.73
CA ALA A 296 12.01 -23.55 -14.19
C ALA A 296 12.65 -24.16 -12.92
N ALA A 297 13.99 -24.09 -12.81
CA ALA A 297 14.74 -24.51 -11.64
C ALA A 297 14.32 -23.82 -10.34
N LEU A 298 13.79 -22.60 -10.42
CA LEU A 298 13.32 -21.84 -9.25
C LEU A 298 12.26 -22.61 -8.44
N LYS A 299 11.42 -23.40 -9.11
CA LYS A 299 10.38 -24.19 -8.45
C LYS A 299 10.92 -25.31 -7.56
N ASN A 300 12.16 -25.73 -7.80
CA ASN A 300 12.75 -26.90 -7.13
C ASN A 300 13.99 -26.56 -6.29
N VAL A 301 14.55 -25.34 -6.41
CA VAL A 301 15.71 -24.93 -5.61
C VAL A 301 15.39 -25.01 -4.11
N PRO A 302 16.25 -25.58 -3.26
CA PRO A 302 16.09 -25.52 -1.82
C PRO A 302 15.86 -24.07 -1.37
N LEU A 303 14.79 -23.83 -0.60
CA LEU A 303 14.31 -22.49 -0.25
C LEU A 303 14.18 -22.33 1.26
N VAL A 304 14.79 -21.28 1.79
CA VAL A 304 14.59 -20.80 3.16
C VAL A 304 13.90 -19.44 3.10
N VAL A 305 12.87 -19.25 3.91
CA VAL A 305 12.19 -17.95 4.08
C VAL A 305 12.51 -17.38 5.46
N LEU A 306 13.09 -16.18 5.50
CA LEU A 306 13.37 -15.49 6.74
C LEU A 306 12.22 -14.54 7.10
N VAL A 307 11.73 -14.65 8.34
CA VAL A 307 10.64 -13.83 8.88
C VAL A 307 10.98 -13.30 10.28
N ASN A 308 10.30 -12.24 10.71
CA ASN A 308 10.34 -11.73 12.07
C ASN A 308 9.03 -11.01 12.42
N GLU A 309 8.96 -10.40 13.61
CA GLU A 309 7.80 -9.65 14.12
C GLU A 309 7.37 -8.48 13.21
N GLY A 310 8.28 -7.99 12.37
CA GLY A 310 7.96 -6.97 11.35
C GLY A 310 7.45 -7.55 10.03
N SER A 311 7.37 -8.89 9.89
CA SER A 311 6.77 -9.55 8.73
C SER A 311 5.26 -9.62 8.92
N ALA A 312 4.48 -8.93 8.06
CA ALA A 312 3.04 -8.81 8.22
C ALA A 312 2.27 -8.97 6.91
N SER A 313 0.98 -9.35 6.99
CA SER A 313 0.04 -9.29 5.84
C SER A 313 0.54 -10.09 4.62
N ALA A 314 0.88 -9.44 3.50
CA ALA A 314 1.36 -10.08 2.27
C ALA A 314 2.60 -10.97 2.51
N SER A 315 3.51 -10.58 3.42
CA SER A 315 4.66 -11.40 3.81
C SER A 315 4.24 -12.68 4.50
N GLU A 316 3.20 -12.61 5.35
CA GLU A 316 2.64 -13.78 6.04
C GLU A 316 1.91 -14.71 5.06
N ILE A 317 1.23 -14.14 4.04
CA ILE A 317 0.63 -14.93 2.95
C ILE A 317 1.71 -15.74 2.23
N VAL A 318 2.83 -15.13 1.85
CA VAL A 318 3.92 -15.83 1.16
C VAL A 318 4.54 -16.89 2.06
N ALA A 319 4.89 -16.54 3.31
CA ALA A 319 5.50 -17.48 4.24
C ALA A 319 4.56 -18.65 4.54
N GLY A 320 3.28 -18.39 4.83
CA GLY A 320 2.26 -19.39 5.12
C GLY A 320 2.00 -20.31 3.94
N ALA A 321 1.81 -19.77 2.73
CA ALA A 321 1.60 -20.57 1.54
C ALA A 321 2.79 -21.50 1.26
N LEU A 322 4.02 -21.00 1.36
CA LEU A 322 5.22 -21.81 1.14
C LEU A 322 5.42 -22.87 2.23
N GLN A 323 5.03 -22.57 3.47
CA GLN A 323 5.06 -23.53 4.58
C GLN A 323 4.02 -24.64 4.41
N ASP A 324 2.76 -24.28 4.14
CA ASP A 324 1.65 -25.23 4.03
C ASP A 324 1.85 -26.20 2.87
N HIS A 325 2.40 -25.72 1.76
CA HIS A 325 2.77 -26.56 0.62
C HIS A 325 4.14 -27.25 0.79
N LYS A 326 4.78 -27.17 1.97
CA LYS A 326 6.09 -27.76 2.25
C LYS A 326 7.17 -27.40 1.22
N ARG A 327 7.05 -26.19 0.65
CA ARG A 327 7.96 -25.71 -0.38
C ARG A 327 9.23 -25.09 0.19
N ALA A 328 9.13 -24.50 1.39
CA ALA A 328 10.24 -23.80 2.02
C ALA A 328 10.35 -24.14 3.50
N THR A 329 11.57 -24.00 4.05
CA THR A 329 11.79 -23.93 5.49
C THR A 329 11.63 -22.47 5.94
N ILE A 330 10.71 -22.23 6.89
CA ILE A 330 10.53 -20.91 7.49
C ILE A 330 11.46 -20.78 8.70
N MET A 331 12.23 -19.69 8.76
CA MET A 331 13.18 -19.43 9.84
C MET A 331 13.03 -18.00 10.36
N GLY A 332 13.16 -17.84 11.66
CA GLY A 332 13.13 -16.54 12.35
C GLY A 332 12.26 -16.55 13.59
N SER A 333 11.72 -15.39 13.95
CA SER A 333 10.77 -15.22 15.04
C SER A 333 9.32 -15.20 14.54
N GLN A 334 8.37 -15.21 15.49
CA GLN A 334 6.95 -15.12 15.19
C GLN A 334 6.66 -13.85 14.38
N THR A 335 5.79 -13.96 13.37
CA THR A 335 5.34 -12.85 12.53
C THR A 335 4.29 -12.01 13.24
N PHE A 336 3.90 -10.89 12.64
CA PHE A 336 2.97 -9.91 13.23
C PHE A 336 1.59 -10.50 13.58
N GLY A 337 1.04 -11.40 12.73
CA GLY A 337 -0.26 -12.04 12.97
C GLY A 337 -1.45 -11.26 12.41
N LYS A 338 -1.26 -10.54 11.29
CA LYS A 338 -2.37 -9.83 10.64
C LYS A 338 -3.21 -10.79 9.81
N GLY A 339 -4.41 -11.13 10.30
CA GLY A 339 -5.37 -12.02 9.65
C GLY A 339 -6.57 -11.31 9.00
N SER A 340 -6.57 -9.99 8.95
CA SER A 340 -7.67 -9.18 8.39
C SER A 340 -7.18 -8.20 7.35
#